data_009f6f5713b1dcc9743f2fbcb7d178e5
#
_entry.id   009f6f5713b1dcc9743f2fbcb7d178e5
#
_cell.length_a   1.000
_cell.length_b   1.000
_cell.length_c   1.000
_cell.angle_alpha   90.00
_cell.angle_beta   90.00
_cell.angle_gamma   90.00
#
_symmetry.space_group_name_H-M   'P 1'
#
loop_
_entity.id
_entity.type
_entity.pdbx_description
1 polymer ?
#
loop_
_entity_poly.entity_id
_entity_poly.type
_entity_poly.pdbx_seq_one_letter_code
_entity_poly.pdbx_strand_id
1 'polypeptide(L)'
;VSRCLATLLPLLALASVGCATARSHVVLDDGTHIHTLRRSYNNVHVVVRGDDVVIVDGGLESDAPALDRDLRRIDVDPARVRAIVVTHGHADHVGGAGWFQRTYGTPVVVGAADAEMLALGRNDHLCPTDATARRQLPRHQAATYTPVRIDVPVTEPRALEEVAGIPGTIVPMPGHTAGSLVVVLGDVALVGDVFRGSLLGHRAATHFYMCDLADNRADLRTVLDETAPRARRFFTGHFGPVGRDAVERLAAD
;
A
#
# COMPACT_ATOMS: atom_id res chain seq x y z
N VAL A 1 45.16 21.55 52.57
CA VAL A 1 43.85 20.88 52.36
C VAL A 1 43.27 21.43 51.05
N SER A 2 43.62 20.82 49.88
CA SER A 2 43.06 21.20 48.57
C SER A 2 41.98 20.18 48.19
N ARG A 3 40.76 20.68 48.03
CA ARG A 3 39.63 19.90 47.53
C ARG A 3 39.59 20.02 45.98
N CYS A 4 39.87 18.92 45.29
CA CYS A 4 39.54 18.80 43.86
C CYS A 4 38.05 18.62 43.69
N LEU A 5 37.37 19.59 43.03
CA LEU A 5 36.03 19.41 42.49
C LEU A 5 36.17 18.68 41.16
N ALA A 6 35.67 17.46 41.09
CA ALA A 6 35.47 16.75 39.85
C ALA A 6 34.14 17.19 39.21
N THR A 7 34.22 17.92 38.13
CA THR A 7 33.06 18.27 37.29
C THR A 7 32.67 17.07 36.45
N LEU A 8 31.56 16.45 36.75
CA LEU A 8 30.89 15.45 35.92
C LEU A 8 30.17 16.19 34.76
N LEU A 9 30.70 16.06 33.56
CA LEU A 9 29.95 16.41 32.35
C LEU A 9 28.93 15.28 32.05
N PRO A 10 27.65 15.61 31.84
CA PRO A 10 26.72 14.60 31.35
C PRO A 10 27.01 14.32 29.90
N LEU A 11 27.33 13.07 29.56
CA LEU A 11 27.30 12.54 28.21
C LEU A 11 25.85 12.63 27.69
N LEU A 12 25.55 13.62 26.86
CA LEU A 12 24.36 13.60 26.01
C LEU A 12 24.56 12.48 24.98
N ALA A 13 23.91 11.34 25.21
CA ALA A 13 23.73 10.33 24.18
C ALA A 13 22.82 10.93 23.11
N LEU A 14 23.38 11.37 21.98
CA LEU A 14 22.62 11.64 20.78
C LEU A 14 22.02 10.29 20.34
N ALA A 15 20.78 10.05 20.72
CA ALA A 15 19.96 9.04 20.08
C ALA A 15 19.82 9.46 18.60
N SER A 16 20.56 8.80 17.71
CA SER A 16 20.31 8.86 16.29
C SER A 16 18.87 8.35 16.07
N VAL A 17 17.94 9.28 15.87
CA VAL A 17 16.62 8.98 15.32
C VAL A 17 16.86 8.52 13.89
N GLY A 18 17.30 7.28 13.74
CA GLY A 18 17.21 6.59 12.47
C GLY A 18 15.73 6.56 12.11
N CYS A 19 15.36 6.99 10.91
CA CYS A 19 14.05 6.76 10.36
C CYS A 19 13.78 5.26 10.44
N ALA A 20 13.19 4.82 11.55
CA ALA A 20 12.75 3.44 11.70
C ALA A 20 11.64 3.27 10.69
N THR A 21 11.90 2.53 9.63
CA THR A 21 10.88 2.00 8.74
C THR A 21 9.89 1.26 9.63
N ALA A 22 8.69 1.83 9.81
CA ALA A 22 7.68 1.20 10.62
C ALA A 22 7.29 -0.10 9.91
N ARG A 23 7.54 -1.22 10.57
CA ARG A 23 7.16 -2.55 10.08
C ARG A 23 6.06 -3.07 10.98
N SER A 24 5.00 -3.56 10.38
CA SER A 24 4.02 -4.37 11.10
C SER A 24 3.94 -5.75 10.47
N HIS A 25 3.62 -6.73 11.29
CA HIS A 25 3.47 -8.11 10.88
C HIS A 25 2.21 -8.68 11.53
N VAL A 26 1.40 -9.33 10.72
CA VAL A 26 0.17 -9.99 11.13
C VAL A 26 0.17 -11.39 10.55
N VAL A 27 -0.29 -12.36 11.33
CA VAL A 27 -0.51 -13.74 10.88
C VAL A 27 -2.02 -13.99 10.90
N LEU A 28 -2.55 -14.49 9.80
CA LEU A 28 -3.94 -14.88 9.66
C LEU A 28 -4.15 -16.32 10.19
N ASP A 29 -5.40 -16.69 10.46
CA ASP A 29 -5.74 -18.00 11.02
C ASP A 29 -5.33 -19.18 10.10
N ASP A 30 -5.21 -18.97 8.80
CA ASP A 30 -4.76 -19.96 7.81
C ASP A 30 -3.23 -20.04 7.65
N GLY A 31 -2.49 -19.33 8.49
CA GLY A 31 -1.03 -19.26 8.45
C GLY A 31 -0.45 -18.30 7.41
N THR A 32 -1.27 -17.49 6.76
CA THR A 32 -0.78 -16.41 5.87
C THR A 32 -0.18 -15.27 6.67
N HIS A 33 1.01 -14.83 6.31
CA HIS A 33 1.72 -13.72 6.93
C HIS A 33 1.54 -12.46 6.07
N ILE A 34 1.21 -11.33 6.68
CA ILE A 34 1.17 -10.02 6.04
C ILE A 34 2.19 -9.12 6.73
N HIS A 35 3.24 -8.74 6.00
CA HIS A 35 4.20 -7.74 6.44
C HIS A 35 3.87 -6.41 5.76
N THR A 36 3.65 -5.36 6.54
CA THR A 36 3.54 -3.99 6.01
C THR A 36 4.88 -3.30 6.15
N LEU A 37 5.49 -2.95 5.03
CA LEU A 37 6.75 -2.23 4.93
C LEU A 37 6.46 -0.78 4.55
N ARG A 38 6.60 0.14 5.50
CA ARG A 38 6.41 1.57 5.18
C ARG A 38 7.65 2.13 4.50
N ARG A 39 7.43 2.72 3.32
CA ARG A 39 8.43 3.43 2.57
C ARG A 39 7.96 4.85 2.27
N SER A 40 8.77 5.85 2.62
CA SER A 40 8.37 7.25 2.55
C SER A 40 7.02 7.47 3.27
N TYR A 41 5.96 7.70 2.57
CA TYR A 41 4.60 7.85 3.11
C TYR A 41 3.65 6.70 2.71
N ASN A 42 4.16 5.70 1.95
CA ASN A 42 3.38 4.59 1.42
C ASN A 42 3.58 3.31 2.21
N ASN A 43 2.59 2.46 2.17
CA ASN A 43 2.67 1.09 2.64
C ASN A 43 2.84 0.16 1.43
N VAL A 44 3.76 -0.77 1.57
CA VAL A 44 3.91 -1.94 0.70
C VAL A 44 3.56 -3.16 1.54
N HIS A 45 2.64 -3.98 1.06
CA HIS A 45 2.23 -5.17 1.80
C HIS A 45 2.80 -6.43 1.15
N VAL A 46 3.57 -7.19 1.92
CA VAL A 46 4.15 -8.46 1.48
C VAL A 46 3.35 -9.59 2.11
N VAL A 47 2.67 -10.36 1.29
CA VAL A 47 1.86 -11.50 1.71
C VAL A 47 2.65 -12.78 1.44
N VAL A 48 2.85 -13.59 2.47
CA VAL A 48 3.64 -14.81 2.43
C VAL A 48 2.81 -15.98 2.95
N ARG A 49 2.74 -17.06 2.18
CA ARG A 49 2.11 -18.32 2.61
C ARG A 49 2.94 -19.50 2.13
N GLY A 50 3.65 -20.12 3.05
CA GLY A 50 4.64 -21.14 2.71
C GLY A 50 5.73 -20.55 1.80
N ASP A 51 5.89 -21.11 0.61
CA ASP A 51 6.84 -20.65 -0.40
C ASP A 51 6.27 -19.59 -1.35
N ASP A 52 4.98 -19.29 -1.26
CA ASP A 52 4.31 -18.34 -2.14
C ASP A 52 4.37 -16.92 -1.57
N VAL A 53 4.78 -15.99 -2.40
CA VAL A 53 4.96 -14.58 -2.05
C VAL A 53 4.30 -13.70 -3.10
N VAL A 54 3.44 -12.79 -2.65
CA VAL A 54 2.91 -11.70 -3.47
C VAL A 54 3.13 -10.37 -2.77
N ILE A 55 3.42 -9.35 -3.54
CA ILE A 55 3.50 -7.97 -3.04
C ILE A 55 2.24 -7.24 -3.48
N VAL A 56 1.63 -6.49 -2.59
CA VAL A 56 0.54 -5.55 -2.91
C VAL A 56 1.07 -4.14 -2.78
N ASP A 57 1.09 -3.43 -3.90
CA ASP A 57 1.76 -2.17 -4.19
C ASP A 57 3.30 -2.24 -4.15
N GLY A 58 3.93 -1.41 -4.96
CA GLY A 58 5.40 -1.36 -5.08
C GLY A 58 6.05 -0.15 -4.40
N GLY A 59 5.25 0.83 -3.98
CA GLY A 59 5.78 2.12 -3.55
C GLY A 59 6.34 2.95 -4.71
N LEU A 60 7.07 4.02 -4.39
CA LEU A 60 7.77 4.85 -5.37
C LEU A 60 8.90 4.05 -6.05
N GLU A 61 9.17 4.34 -7.32
CA GLU A 61 10.30 3.72 -8.05
C GLU A 61 11.65 3.95 -7.34
N SER A 62 11.86 5.14 -6.78
CA SER A 62 13.06 5.49 -6.02
C SER A 62 13.25 4.66 -4.74
N ASP A 63 12.16 4.13 -4.17
CA ASP A 63 12.19 3.31 -2.95
C ASP A 63 12.44 1.82 -3.24
N ALA A 64 12.31 1.37 -4.49
CA ALA A 64 12.39 -0.04 -4.86
C ALA A 64 13.70 -0.76 -4.45
N PRO A 65 14.92 -0.16 -4.59
CA PRO A 65 16.14 -0.80 -4.10
C PRO A 65 16.18 -0.96 -2.58
N ALA A 66 15.46 -0.11 -1.85
CA ALA A 66 15.35 -0.23 -0.41
C ALA A 66 14.30 -1.27 -0.01
N LEU A 67 13.21 -1.37 -0.77
CA LEU A 67 12.21 -2.44 -0.62
C LEU A 67 12.84 -3.81 -0.86
N ASP A 68 13.66 -3.97 -1.90
CA ASP A 68 14.43 -5.20 -2.16
C ASP A 68 15.24 -5.62 -0.93
N ARG A 69 15.99 -4.69 -0.33
CA ARG A 69 16.74 -5.00 0.90
C ARG A 69 15.84 -5.35 2.09
N ASP A 70 14.67 -4.76 2.18
CA ASP A 70 13.74 -5.08 3.28
C ASP A 70 13.07 -6.44 3.11
N LEU A 71 12.78 -6.87 1.88
CA LEU A 71 12.32 -8.23 1.60
C LEU A 71 13.33 -9.27 2.13
N ARG A 72 14.61 -9.09 1.83
CA ARG A 72 15.68 -9.99 2.32
C ARG A 72 15.79 -9.98 3.86
N ARG A 73 15.46 -8.88 4.53
CA ARG A 73 15.48 -8.78 6.00
C ARG A 73 14.28 -9.47 6.68
N ILE A 74 13.27 -9.81 5.93
CA ILE A 74 12.12 -10.63 6.38
C ILE A 74 12.17 -12.03 5.76
N ASP A 75 13.37 -12.47 5.35
CA ASP A 75 13.67 -13.78 4.77
C ASP A 75 12.90 -14.07 3.47
N VAL A 76 12.51 -13.03 2.73
CA VAL A 76 11.90 -13.14 1.40
C VAL A 76 12.97 -12.86 0.33
N ASP A 77 13.21 -13.82 -0.56
CA ASP A 77 14.00 -13.60 -1.76
C ASP A 77 13.17 -12.82 -2.80
N PRO A 78 13.58 -11.59 -3.18
CA PRO A 78 12.84 -10.79 -4.16
C PRO A 78 12.64 -11.47 -5.52
N ALA A 79 13.56 -12.34 -5.93
CA ALA A 79 13.45 -13.10 -7.17
C ALA A 79 12.35 -14.19 -7.13
N ARG A 80 11.87 -14.54 -5.93
CA ARG A 80 10.78 -15.52 -5.73
C ARG A 80 9.39 -14.91 -5.61
N VAL A 81 9.29 -13.58 -5.70
CA VAL A 81 7.99 -12.89 -5.71
C VAL A 81 7.22 -13.31 -6.95
N ARG A 82 6.08 -13.96 -6.76
CA ARG A 82 5.27 -14.53 -7.84
C ARG A 82 4.56 -13.48 -8.68
N ALA A 83 4.11 -12.41 -8.03
CA ALA A 83 3.48 -11.27 -8.70
C ALA A 83 3.51 -10.04 -7.79
N ILE A 84 3.34 -8.87 -8.40
CA ILE A 84 2.99 -7.64 -7.68
C ILE A 84 1.58 -7.25 -8.13
N VAL A 85 0.64 -7.22 -7.19
CA VAL A 85 -0.70 -6.68 -7.40
C VAL A 85 -0.65 -5.20 -7.07
N VAL A 86 -0.83 -4.36 -8.07
CA VAL A 86 -0.87 -2.90 -7.91
C VAL A 86 -2.30 -2.49 -7.70
N THR A 87 -2.60 -1.87 -6.56
CA THR A 87 -3.97 -1.45 -6.23
C THR A 87 -4.48 -0.38 -7.19
N HIS A 88 -3.60 0.48 -7.72
CA HIS A 88 -3.94 1.48 -8.73
C HIS A 88 -2.68 2.11 -9.37
N GLY A 89 -2.86 2.81 -10.49
CA GLY A 89 -1.76 3.30 -11.34
C GLY A 89 -1.01 4.54 -10.88
N HIS A 90 -1.20 5.07 -9.67
CA HIS A 90 -0.45 6.23 -9.20
C HIS A 90 1.02 5.87 -8.89
N ALA A 91 1.91 6.85 -9.11
CA ALA A 91 3.36 6.71 -9.07
C ALA A 91 3.89 6.09 -7.77
N ASP A 92 3.24 6.37 -6.66
CA ASP A 92 3.62 5.90 -5.33
C ASP A 92 3.08 4.51 -4.97
N HIS A 93 2.35 3.87 -5.89
CA HIS A 93 1.91 2.47 -5.80
C HIS A 93 2.55 1.60 -6.87
N VAL A 94 2.63 2.09 -8.11
CA VAL A 94 3.10 1.28 -9.25
C VAL A 94 4.60 1.41 -9.51
N GLY A 95 5.25 2.51 -9.09
CA GLY A 95 6.63 2.80 -9.50
C GLY A 95 7.63 1.71 -9.15
N GLY A 96 7.56 1.18 -7.92
CA GLY A 96 8.41 0.07 -7.50
C GLY A 96 8.10 -1.24 -8.22
N ALA A 97 6.82 -1.49 -8.57
CA ALA A 97 6.43 -2.69 -9.32
C ALA A 97 7.16 -2.75 -10.67
N GLY A 98 7.24 -1.63 -11.38
CA GLY A 98 8.00 -1.55 -12.64
C GLY A 98 9.50 -1.84 -12.45
N TRP A 99 10.09 -1.42 -11.33
CA TRP A 99 11.48 -1.74 -11.02
C TRP A 99 11.68 -3.25 -10.82
N PHE A 100 10.78 -3.91 -10.05
CA PHE A 100 10.83 -5.38 -9.84
C PHE A 100 10.59 -6.14 -11.15
N GLN A 101 9.67 -5.68 -11.99
CA GLN A 101 9.43 -6.26 -13.31
C GLN A 101 10.70 -6.25 -14.17
N ARG A 102 11.41 -5.12 -14.21
CA ARG A 102 12.65 -5.01 -14.99
C ARG A 102 13.82 -5.78 -14.38
N THR A 103 13.88 -5.88 -13.05
CA THR A 103 15.01 -6.50 -12.35
C THR A 103 14.88 -8.02 -12.25
N TYR A 104 13.67 -8.51 -11.93
CA TYR A 104 13.43 -9.92 -11.64
C TYR A 104 12.47 -10.60 -12.61
N GLY A 105 11.85 -9.84 -13.52
CA GLY A 105 10.80 -10.37 -14.39
C GLY A 105 9.49 -10.62 -13.66
N THR A 106 9.29 -10.03 -12.47
CA THR A 106 8.10 -10.24 -11.64
C THR A 106 6.86 -9.74 -12.39
N PRO A 107 5.83 -10.58 -12.58
CA PRO A 107 4.59 -10.18 -13.23
C PRO A 107 3.86 -9.07 -12.47
N VAL A 108 3.29 -8.11 -13.20
CA VAL A 108 2.50 -7.00 -12.66
C VAL A 108 1.03 -7.21 -13.00
N VAL A 109 0.21 -7.25 -11.94
CA VAL A 109 -1.24 -7.39 -11.96
C VAL A 109 -1.85 -6.05 -11.64
N VAL A 110 -2.74 -5.53 -12.48
CA VAL A 110 -3.34 -4.20 -12.29
C VAL A 110 -4.72 -4.14 -12.92
N GLY A 111 -5.58 -3.26 -12.42
CA GLY A 111 -6.87 -2.99 -13.05
C GLY A 111 -6.69 -2.45 -14.47
N ALA A 112 -7.35 -3.09 -15.43
CA ALA A 112 -7.15 -2.79 -16.84
C ALA A 112 -7.47 -1.32 -17.21
N ALA A 113 -8.34 -0.67 -16.45
CA ALA A 113 -8.73 0.71 -16.71
C ALA A 113 -7.62 1.74 -16.38
N ASP A 114 -6.58 1.35 -15.64
CA ASP A 114 -5.40 2.20 -15.37
C ASP A 114 -4.29 2.04 -16.43
N ALA A 115 -4.52 1.30 -17.50
CA ALA A 115 -3.51 0.99 -18.51
C ALA A 115 -2.85 2.23 -19.12
N GLU A 116 -3.60 3.31 -19.31
CA GLU A 116 -3.07 4.56 -19.87
C GLU A 116 -2.06 5.21 -18.91
N MET A 117 -2.33 5.24 -17.60
CA MET A 117 -1.40 5.75 -16.59
C MET A 117 -0.08 4.98 -16.61
N LEU A 118 -0.15 3.64 -16.66
CA LEU A 118 1.03 2.79 -16.69
C LEU A 118 1.85 2.96 -17.96
N ALA A 119 1.19 3.10 -19.10
CA ALA A 119 1.83 3.32 -20.39
C ALA A 119 2.49 4.70 -20.51
N LEU A 120 1.89 5.72 -19.90
CA LEU A 120 2.40 7.09 -19.89
C LEU A 120 3.40 7.34 -18.77
N GLY A 121 3.45 6.49 -17.74
CA GLY A 121 4.33 6.63 -16.58
C GLY A 121 4.03 7.87 -15.75
N ARG A 122 2.76 8.23 -15.59
CA ARG A 122 2.33 9.42 -14.83
C ARG A 122 0.94 9.22 -14.23
N ASN A 123 0.65 10.00 -13.18
CA ASN A 123 -0.67 10.01 -12.58
C ASN A 123 -1.73 10.61 -13.53
N ASP A 124 -2.97 10.18 -13.36
CA ASP A 124 -4.13 10.84 -13.93
C ASP A 124 -4.42 12.19 -13.23
N HIS A 125 -5.61 12.76 -13.44
CA HIS A 125 -6.01 13.99 -12.80
C HIS A 125 -6.33 13.78 -11.32
N LEU A 126 -5.58 14.45 -10.43
CA LEU A 126 -5.73 14.38 -8.99
C LEU A 126 -6.67 15.46 -8.46
N CYS A 127 -7.71 15.07 -7.72
CA CYS A 127 -8.69 15.98 -7.09
C CYS A 127 -8.44 16.07 -5.58
N PRO A 128 -7.85 17.17 -5.07
CA PRO A 128 -7.50 17.28 -3.67
C PRO A 128 -8.72 17.47 -2.76
N THR A 129 -8.81 16.68 -1.70
CA THR A 129 -9.94 16.67 -0.76
C THR A 129 -9.79 17.63 0.41
N ASP A 130 -8.55 18.02 0.76
CA ASP A 130 -8.26 18.92 1.88
C ASP A 130 -7.19 19.97 1.55
N ALA A 131 -6.88 20.85 2.50
CA ALA A 131 -5.90 21.91 2.33
C ALA A 131 -4.47 21.37 2.19
N THR A 132 -4.14 20.27 2.83
CA THR A 132 -2.83 19.61 2.74
C THR A 132 -2.64 19.03 1.35
N ALA A 133 -3.65 18.31 0.84
CA ALA A 133 -3.66 17.78 -0.52
C ALA A 133 -3.54 18.88 -1.57
N ARG A 134 -4.28 19.98 -1.42
CA ARG A 134 -4.17 21.15 -2.32
C ARG A 134 -2.75 21.73 -2.36
N ARG A 135 -2.09 21.82 -1.21
CA ARG A 135 -0.71 22.34 -1.14
C ARG A 135 0.29 21.41 -1.83
N GLN A 136 0.08 20.09 -1.75
CA GLN A 136 0.97 19.10 -2.32
C GLN A 136 0.64 18.73 -3.78
N LEU A 137 -0.53 19.12 -4.27
CA LEU A 137 -1.03 18.79 -5.60
C LEU A 137 -0.02 19.01 -6.73
N PRO A 138 0.68 20.16 -6.85
CA PRO A 138 1.62 20.36 -7.95
C PRO A 138 2.73 19.32 -8.01
N ARG A 139 3.21 18.88 -6.85
CA ARG A 139 4.24 17.84 -6.74
C ARG A 139 3.71 16.47 -7.11
N HIS A 140 2.54 16.08 -6.59
CA HIS A 140 1.97 14.76 -6.83
C HIS A 140 1.45 14.64 -8.26
N GLN A 141 0.83 15.69 -8.81
CA GLN A 141 0.36 15.70 -10.20
C GLN A 141 1.52 15.61 -11.20
N ALA A 142 2.69 16.15 -10.87
CA ALA A 142 3.89 16.08 -11.70
C ALA A 142 4.73 14.81 -11.46
N ALA A 143 4.31 13.92 -10.57
CA ALA A 143 5.04 12.68 -10.30
C ALA A 143 5.02 11.77 -11.53
N THR A 144 6.19 11.20 -11.83
CA THR A 144 6.38 10.28 -12.97
C THR A 144 7.12 9.03 -12.52
N TYR A 145 6.98 7.98 -13.29
CA TYR A 145 7.71 6.72 -13.13
C TYR A 145 8.01 6.12 -14.51
N THR A 146 8.94 5.19 -14.57
CA THR A 146 9.21 4.46 -15.81
C THR A 146 7.98 3.64 -16.21
N PRO A 147 7.47 3.74 -17.46
CA PRO A 147 6.32 2.98 -17.91
C PRO A 147 6.37 1.50 -17.53
N VAL A 148 5.23 0.96 -17.12
CA VAL A 148 5.10 -0.41 -16.60
C VAL A 148 4.21 -1.22 -17.53
N ARG A 149 4.65 -2.42 -17.90
CA ARG A 149 3.84 -3.34 -18.68
C ARG A 149 2.85 -4.06 -17.78
N ILE A 150 1.60 -4.14 -18.21
CA ILE A 150 0.60 -4.98 -17.55
C ILE A 150 0.80 -6.43 -18.03
N ASP A 151 1.10 -7.33 -17.11
CA ASP A 151 1.21 -8.76 -17.41
C ASP A 151 -0.15 -9.45 -17.22
N VAL A 152 -0.91 -9.03 -16.22
CA VAL A 152 -2.24 -9.57 -15.89
C VAL A 152 -3.22 -8.42 -15.69
N PRO A 153 -4.02 -8.07 -16.70
CA PRO A 153 -5.09 -7.09 -16.56
C PRO A 153 -6.27 -7.69 -15.79
N VAL A 154 -6.83 -6.91 -14.86
CA VAL A 154 -8.00 -7.29 -14.06
C VAL A 154 -9.18 -6.41 -14.48
N THR A 155 -10.27 -7.03 -14.95
CA THR A 155 -11.52 -6.38 -15.33
C THR A 155 -12.72 -6.88 -14.53
N GLU A 156 -12.55 -8.03 -13.86
CA GLU A 156 -13.57 -8.70 -13.05
C GLU A 156 -12.89 -9.39 -11.85
N PRO A 157 -13.62 -9.80 -10.81
CA PRO A 157 -13.03 -10.50 -9.68
C PRO A 157 -12.22 -11.73 -10.09
N ARG A 158 -11.00 -11.84 -9.56
CA ARG A 158 -10.04 -12.89 -9.91
C ARG A 158 -9.48 -13.56 -8.66
N ALA A 159 -9.34 -14.88 -8.70
CA ALA A 159 -8.68 -15.60 -7.62
C ALA A 159 -7.19 -15.22 -7.53
N LEU A 160 -6.73 -14.79 -6.35
CA LEU A 160 -5.32 -14.52 -6.11
C LEU A 160 -4.49 -15.79 -6.20
N GLU A 161 -5.08 -16.94 -5.91
CA GLU A 161 -4.46 -18.26 -6.02
C GLU A 161 -3.98 -18.57 -7.44
N GLU A 162 -4.73 -18.15 -8.46
CA GLU A 162 -4.33 -18.33 -9.88
C GLU A 162 -3.09 -17.49 -10.24
N VAL A 163 -2.88 -16.38 -9.54
CA VAL A 163 -1.81 -15.42 -9.82
C VAL A 163 -0.58 -15.70 -8.96
N ALA A 164 -0.78 -16.05 -7.69
CA ALA A 164 0.28 -16.08 -6.71
C ALA A 164 0.28 -17.35 -5.82
N GLY A 165 -0.64 -18.30 -6.00
CA GLY A 165 -0.73 -19.51 -5.17
C GLY A 165 -1.29 -19.28 -3.76
N ILE A 166 -1.76 -18.08 -3.46
CA ILE A 166 -2.27 -17.68 -2.14
C ILE A 166 -3.80 -17.55 -2.19
N PRO A 167 -4.56 -18.22 -1.30
CA PRO A 167 -6.00 -18.08 -1.24
C PRO A 167 -6.42 -16.63 -1.01
N GLY A 168 -7.31 -16.14 -1.85
CA GLY A 168 -7.80 -14.76 -1.80
C GLY A 168 -8.45 -14.33 -3.10
N THR A 169 -8.92 -13.10 -3.13
CA THR A 169 -9.58 -12.55 -4.32
C THR A 169 -9.09 -11.14 -4.59
N ILE A 170 -8.81 -10.85 -5.85
CA ILE A 170 -8.55 -9.49 -6.37
C ILE A 170 -9.87 -9.00 -6.95
N VAL A 171 -10.37 -7.85 -6.46
CA VAL A 171 -11.68 -7.32 -6.84
C VAL A 171 -11.52 -5.91 -7.40
N PRO A 172 -11.99 -5.62 -8.63
CA PRO A 172 -12.09 -4.25 -9.12
C PRO A 172 -12.94 -3.39 -8.19
N MET A 173 -12.43 -2.21 -7.85
CA MET A 173 -13.09 -1.23 -6.98
C MET A 173 -12.84 0.17 -7.55
N PRO A 174 -13.44 0.51 -8.71
CA PRO A 174 -13.27 1.82 -9.31
C PRO A 174 -13.84 2.90 -8.39
N GLY A 175 -13.12 3.99 -8.22
CA GLY A 175 -13.49 5.09 -7.31
C GLY A 175 -12.32 6.03 -7.12
N HIS A 176 -11.23 5.56 -6.52
CA HIS A 176 -10.01 6.35 -6.42
C HIS A 176 -9.34 6.56 -7.80
N THR A 177 -9.18 5.48 -8.56
CA THR A 177 -8.93 5.49 -10.01
C THR A 177 -9.91 4.55 -10.68
N ALA A 178 -10.03 4.63 -12.01
CA ALA A 178 -10.88 3.74 -12.78
C ALA A 178 -10.46 2.26 -12.69
N GLY A 179 -9.17 1.99 -12.48
CA GLY A 179 -8.58 0.65 -12.36
C GLY A 179 -8.26 0.23 -10.94
N SER A 180 -8.78 0.93 -9.91
CA SER A 180 -8.49 0.55 -8.52
C SER A 180 -8.93 -0.88 -8.20
N LEU A 181 -8.11 -1.56 -7.39
CA LEU A 181 -8.31 -2.95 -6.94
C LEU A 181 -8.28 -3.05 -5.42
N VAL A 182 -9.03 -4.00 -4.90
CA VAL A 182 -8.97 -4.45 -3.50
C VAL A 182 -8.54 -5.92 -3.48
N VAL A 183 -7.63 -6.30 -2.57
CA VAL A 183 -7.24 -7.70 -2.36
C VAL A 183 -7.82 -8.18 -1.04
N VAL A 184 -8.62 -9.25 -1.09
CA VAL A 184 -9.28 -9.84 0.08
C VAL A 184 -8.60 -11.14 0.47
N LEU A 185 -8.21 -11.27 1.74
CA LEU A 185 -7.53 -12.43 2.30
C LEU A 185 -8.21 -12.81 3.63
N GLY A 186 -9.00 -13.88 3.65
CA GLY A 186 -9.69 -14.33 4.87
C GLY A 186 -10.53 -13.22 5.52
N ASP A 187 -10.10 -12.74 6.68
CA ASP A 187 -10.76 -11.69 7.47
C ASP A 187 -10.07 -10.32 7.37
N VAL A 188 -9.27 -10.10 6.33
CA VAL A 188 -8.63 -8.81 6.05
C VAL A 188 -8.81 -8.39 4.60
N ALA A 189 -8.70 -7.09 4.33
CA ALA A 189 -8.67 -6.53 2.99
C ALA A 189 -7.53 -5.52 2.85
N LEU A 190 -6.82 -5.56 1.72
CA LEU A 190 -5.83 -4.57 1.32
C LEU A 190 -6.51 -3.68 0.28
N VAL A 191 -6.77 -2.43 0.66
CA VAL A 191 -7.73 -1.57 -0.03
C VAL A 191 -7.08 -0.42 -0.82
N GLY A 192 -5.75 -0.38 -0.86
CA GLY A 192 -5.05 0.74 -1.49
C GLY A 192 -5.57 2.09 -0.95
N ASP A 193 -6.02 2.95 -1.85
CA ASP A 193 -6.43 4.31 -1.57
C ASP A 193 -7.95 4.55 -1.66
N VAL A 194 -8.76 3.49 -1.59
CA VAL A 194 -10.21 3.63 -1.40
C VAL A 194 -10.51 4.53 -0.20
N PHE A 195 -9.70 4.41 0.84
CA PHE A 195 -9.60 5.33 1.96
C PHE A 195 -8.19 5.22 2.58
N ARG A 196 -7.82 6.16 3.41
CA ARG A 196 -6.54 6.10 4.15
C ARG A 196 -6.75 5.88 5.63
N GLY A 197 -5.73 5.36 6.31
CA GLY A 197 -5.65 5.40 7.75
C GLY A 197 -5.33 6.80 8.30
N SER A 198 -5.25 6.93 9.61
CA SER A 198 -4.69 8.07 10.30
C SER A 198 -3.27 7.78 10.79
N LEU A 199 -2.50 8.82 11.06
CA LEU A 199 -1.13 8.70 11.61
C LEU A 199 -1.08 7.83 12.88
N LEU A 200 -2.13 7.86 13.69
CA LEU A 200 -2.25 7.09 14.94
C LEU A 200 -2.94 5.72 14.75
N GLY A 201 -3.27 5.33 13.52
CA GLY A 201 -3.80 4.00 13.20
C GLY A 201 -5.24 3.69 13.64
N HIS A 202 -5.96 4.64 14.28
CA HIS A 202 -7.26 4.35 14.89
C HIS A 202 -8.47 4.87 14.11
N ARG A 203 -8.25 5.63 13.03
CA ARG A 203 -9.31 6.24 12.23
C ARG A 203 -9.10 5.97 10.76
N ALA A 204 -10.18 5.65 10.07
CA ALA A 204 -10.27 5.77 8.62
C ALA A 204 -10.58 7.22 8.25
N ALA A 205 -10.11 7.66 7.11
CA ALA A 205 -10.38 8.99 6.58
C ALA A 205 -10.42 8.93 5.05
N THR A 206 -11.19 9.84 4.44
CA THR A 206 -11.18 10.06 3.00
C THR A 206 -9.74 10.25 2.51
N HIS A 207 -9.40 9.65 1.37
CA HIS A 207 -8.07 9.81 0.80
C HIS A 207 -7.80 11.28 0.41
N PHE A 208 -6.52 11.66 0.35
CA PHE A 208 -6.08 13.03 0.02
C PHE A 208 -6.52 13.49 -1.37
N TYR A 209 -6.66 12.54 -2.30
CA TYR A 209 -7.11 12.78 -3.69
C TYR A 209 -8.28 11.85 -3.98
N MET A 210 -9.44 12.44 -4.26
CA MET A 210 -10.66 11.73 -4.60
C MET A 210 -11.55 12.63 -5.44
N CYS A 211 -11.78 12.27 -6.69
CA CYS A 211 -12.53 13.12 -7.61
C CYS A 211 -14.04 13.04 -7.39
N ASP A 212 -14.54 11.87 -7.00
CA ASP A 212 -15.94 11.71 -6.65
C ASP A 212 -16.09 11.20 -5.22
N LEU A 213 -16.55 12.07 -4.33
CA LEU A 213 -16.75 11.74 -2.93
C LEU A 213 -18.04 10.94 -2.71
N ALA A 214 -19.06 11.11 -3.56
CA ALA A 214 -20.31 10.36 -3.46
C ALA A 214 -20.09 8.90 -3.85
N ASP A 215 -19.41 8.68 -4.97
CA ASP A 215 -19.02 7.33 -5.42
C ASP A 215 -18.10 6.68 -4.39
N ASN A 216 -17.14 7.41 -3.82
CA ASN A 216 -16.27 6.88 -2.77
C ASN A 216 -17.05 6.40 -1.54
N ARG A 217 -18.13 7.08 -1.16
CA ARG A 217 -19.00 6.62 -0.07
C ARG A 217 -19.77 5.33 -0.44
N ALA A 218 -20.18 5.19 -1.69
CA ALA A 218 -20.74 3.93 -2.19
C ALA A 218 -19.71 2.80 -2.18
N ASP A 219 -18.49 3.06 -2.61
CA ASP A 219 -17.38 2.10 -2.58
C ASP A 219 -17.09 1.60 -1.15
N LEU A 220 -17.08 2.51 -0.15
CA LEU A 220 -16.89 2.11 1.24
C LEU A 220 -17.94 1.10 1.70
N ARG A 221 -19.22 1.31 1.33
CA ARG A 221 -20.31 0.36 1.64
C ARG A 221 -20.13 -0.95 0.88
N THR A 222 -19.80 -0.88 -0.40
CA THR A 222 -19.51 -2.07 -1.22
C THR A 222 -18.34 -2.88 -0.63
N VAL A 223 -17.27 -2.23 -0.17
CA VAL A 223 -16.16 -2.90 0.51
C VAL A 223 -16.64 -3.60 1.77
N LEU A 224 -17.45 -2.92 2.60
CA LEU A 224 -17.93 -3.47 3.88
C LEU A 224 -18.93 -4.61 3.69
N ASP A 225 -19.89 -4.47 2.77
CA ASP A 225 -21.07 -5.31 2.71
C ASP A 225 -20.97 -6.43 1.67
N GLU A 226 -20.20 -6.22 0.59
CA GLU A 226 -20.13 -7.14 -0.54
C GLU A 226 -18.72 -7.71 -0.78
N THR A 227 -17.72 -6.82 -0.91
CA THR A 227 -16.35 -7.23 -1.31
C THR A 227 -15.62 -7.95 -0.18
N ALA A 228 -15.66 -7.39 1.03
CA ALA A 228 -14.97 -7.92 2.20
C ALA A 228 -15.87 -7.95 3.45
N PRO A 229 -17.04 -8.63 3.40
CA PRO A 229 -18.02 -8.60 4.48
C PRO A 229 -17.51 -9.19 5.80
N ARG A 230 -16.50 -10.05 5.73
CA ARG A 230 -15.87 -10.65 6.92
C ARG A 230 -14.62 -9.91 7.39
N ALA A 231 -14.14 -8.91 6.64
CA ALA A 231 -12.91 -8.21 7.00
C ALA A 231 -13.08 -7.46 8.33
N ARG A 232 -12.18 -7.74 9.25
CA ARG A 232 -12.05 -7.08 10.56
C ARG A 232 -11.02 -5.98 10.53
N ARG A 233 -10.03 -6.09 9.63
CA ARG A 233 -8.93 -5.12 9.44
C ARG A 233 -8.75 -4.81 7.97
N PHE A 234 -8.45 -3.55 7.73
CA PHE A 234 -8.20 -3.00 6.40
C PHE A 234 -6.79 -2.40 6.35
N PHE A 235 -6.00 -2.88 5.42
CA PHE A 235 -4.65 -2.41 5.14
C PHE A 235 -4.75 -1.40 4.00
N THR A 236 -4.34 -0.18 4.27
CA THR A 236 -4.46 0.97 3.35
C THR A 236 -3.12 1.29 2.70
N GLY A 237 -3.12 1.95 1.55
CA GLY A 237 -1.91 2.43 0.89
C GLY A 237 -1.15 3.46 1.74
N HIS A 238 -1.87 4.23 2.57
CA HIS A 238 -1.26 5.23 3.45
C HIS A 238 -1.73 5.07 4.88
N PHE A 239 -0.77 5.04 5.83
CA PHE A 239 -1.03 4.86 7.27
C PHE A 239 -1.71 3.51 7.57
N GLY A 240 -2.58 3.43 8.60
CA GLY A 240 -3.27 2.20 8.97
C GLY A 240 -2.37 1.12 9.60
N PRO A 241 -2.79 -0.15 9.68
CA PRO A 241 -4.13 -0.61 9.30
C PRO A 241 -5.23 -0.06 10.21
N VAL A 242 -6.49 -0.17 9.78
CA VAL A 242 -7.67 0.28 10.54
C VAL A 242 -8.65 -0.86 10.78
N GLY A 243 -9.39 -0.79 11.87
CA GLY A 243 -10.46 -1.73 12.19
C GLY A 243 -11.76 -1.42 11.43
N ARG A 244 -12.62 -2.44 11.31
CA ARG A 244 -13.91 -2.34 10.61
C ARG A 244 -14.79 -1.19 11.12
N ASP A 245 -14.90 -1.05 12.42
CA ASP A 245 -15.68 0.02 13.07
C ASP A 245 -15.24 1.45 12.67
N ALA A 246 -13.96 1.62 12.35
CA ALA A 246 -13.45 2.91 11.87
C ALA A 246 -13.89 3.19 10.42
N VAL A 247 -13.98 2.15 9.58
CA VAL A 247 -14.45 2.25 8.20
C VAL A 247 -15.98 2.45 8.16
N GLU A 248 -16.71 1.76 9.01
CA GLU A 248 -18.17 1.92 9.16
C GLU A 248 -18.52 3.37 9.55
N ARG A 249 -17.78 3.96 10.49
CA ARG A 249 -17.96 5.40 10.82
C ARG A 249 -17.70 6.29 9.61
N LEU A 250 -16.63 6.06 8.87
CA LEU A 250 -16.32 6.85 7.66
C LEU A 250 -17.39 6.70 6.58
N ALA A 251 -18.00 5.53 6.43
CA ALA A 251 -19.06 5.27 5.46
C ALA A 251 -20.40 5.91 5.86
N ALA A 252 -20.59 6.25 7.15
CA ALA A 252 -21.80 6.88 7.69
C ALA A 252 -21.75 8.43 7.62
N ASP A 253 -20.55 9.03 7.50
CA ASP A 253 -20.31 10.47 7.35
C ASP A 253 -20.65 10.96 5.91
#